data_bdd09f35c0c1fc26bf5c1384667d6733
#
_entry.id   bdd09f35c0c1fc26bf5c1384667d6733
#
_cell.length_a   1.000
_cell.length_b   1.000
_cell.length_c   1.000
_cell.angle_alpha   90.00
_cell.angle_beta   90.00
_cell.angle_gamma   90.00
#
_symmetry.space_group_name_H-M   'P 1'
#
loop_
_entity.id
_entity.type
_entity.pdbx_description
1 polymer ?
#
loop_
_entity_poly.entity_id
_entity_poly.type
_entity_poly.pdbx_seq_one_letter_code
_entity_poly.pdbx_strand_id
1 'polypeptide(L)'
;EISIYSAIGVGPGLGQHLESAAALERLLQTTDKPVVLDADALNLIASNKDLLNRIPPRSILTPHPKEFDRIAGESNSMFERLKKAQSFAIEHKLCVVLKGTYTATCTASGNVYFNSCGNPGMATAGSGDVLTGIILGLLAQGAEPETAAVSGVFLHGTAGDLAAVYRSEESMIAGDITDMLGKAFKQIK
;
A
#
# COMPACT_ATOMS: atom_id res chain seq x y z
N GLU A 1 -17.53 14.42 -9.58
CA GLU A 1 -16.26 15.14 -9.78
C GLU A 1 -15.20 14.60 -8.83
N ILE A 2 -14.06 14.10 -9.36
CA ILE A 2 -12.96 13.56 -8.55
C ILE A 2 -12.15 14.66 -7.87
N SER A 3 -12.18 15.86 -8.44
CA SER A 3 -11.40 17.03 -8.00
C SER A 3 -11.68 17.48 -6.56
N ILE A 4 -12.87 17.17 -6.03
CA ILE A 4 -13.25 17.55 -4.65
C ILE A 4 -12.54 16.72 -3.56
N TYR A 5 -11.97 15.56 -3.91
CA TYR A 5 -11.28 14.70 -2.95
C TYR A 5 -9.80 15.06 -2.85
N SER A 6 -9.27 15.04 -1.62
CA SER A 6 -7.85 15.33 -1.35
C SER A 6 -6.93 14.17 -1.74
N ALA A 7 -7.41 12.93 -1.60
CA ALA A 7 -6.68 11.71 -1.95
C ALA A 7 -7.67 10.64 -2.42
N ILE A 8 -7.18 9.67 -3.20
CA ILE A 8 -7.97 8.57 -3.75
C ILE A 8 -7.23 7.27 -3.50
N GLY A 9 -7.94 6.28 -2.95
CA GLY A 9 -7.47 4.90 -2.80
C GLY A 9 -8.37 3.96 -3.57
N VAL A 10 -7.78 2.97 -4.26
CA VAL A 10 -8.51 2.03 -5.10
C VAL A 10 -7.94 0.63 -4.96
N GLY A 11 -8.81 -0.36 -4.92
CA GLY A 11 -8.40 -1.75 -5.06
C GLY A 11 -9.11 -2.73 -4.15
N PRO A 12 -9.11 -2.55 -2.80
CA PRO A 12 -9.82 -3.46 -1.93
C PRO A 12 -11.28 -3.66 -2.36
N GLY A 13 -11.67 -4.91 -2.67
CA GLY A 13 -13.04 -5.25 -3.04
C GLY A 13 -13.53 -4.71 -4.39
N LEU A 14 -12.65 -4.18 -5.23
CA LEU A 14 -13.04 -3.61 -6.54
C LEU A 14 -13.55 -4.68 -7.52
N GLY A 15 -13.06 -5.91 -7.41
CA GLY A 15 -13.26 -6.96 -8.41
C GLY A 15 -12.40 -6.76 -9.66
N GLN A 16 -12.31 -7.84 -10.46
CA GLN A 16 -11.46 -7.86 -11.66
C GLN A 16 -12.28 -7.99 -12.95
N HIS A 17 -13.53 -7.52 -12.95
CA HIS A 17 -14.40 -7.51 -14.10
C HIS A 17 -14.03 -6.39 -15.08
N LEU A 18 -14.55 -6.47 -16.32
CA LEU A 18 -14.28 -5.47 -17.36
C LEU A 18 -14.74 -4.07 -16.95
N GLU A 19 -15.85 -3.97 -16.24
CA GLU A 19 -16.36 -2.69 -15.73
C GLU A 19 -15.42 -2.07 -14.68
N SER A 20 -14.84 -2.90 -13.80
CA SER A 20 -13.85 -2.46 -12.81
C SER A 20 -12.57 -1.99 -13.50
N ALA A 21 -12.13 -2.70 -14.54
CA ALA A 21 -10.97 -2.30 -15.33
C ALA A 21 -11.21 -0.95 -16.03
N ALA A 22 -12.38 -0.78 -16.68
CA ALA A 22 -12.76 0.47 -17.32
C ALA A 22 -12.88 1.65 -16.33
N ALA A 23 -13.42 1.39 -15.14
CA ALA A 23 -13.52 2.39 -14.08
C ALA A 23 -12.13 2.82 -13.59
N LEU A 24 -11.21 1.87 -13.35
CA LEU A 24 -9.83 2.15 -12.96
C LEU A 24 -9.10 2.94 -14.05
N GLU A 25 -9.23 2.51 -15.32
CA GLU A 25 -8.62 3.22 -16.45
C GLU A 25 -9.09 4.67 -16.52
N ARG A 26 -10.41 4.89 -16.43
CA ARG A 26 -10.98 6.24 -16.46
C ARG A 26 -10.50 7.09 -15.27
N LEU A 27 -10.40 6.50 -14.07
CA LEU A 27 -9.84 7.19 -12.91
C LEU A 27 -8.42 7.67 -13.18
N LEU A 28 -7.53 6.77 -13.63
CA LEU A 28 -6.14 7.09 -13.90
C LEU A 28 -5.95 8.12 -15.03
N GLN A 29 -6.89 8.18 -15.99
CA GLN A 29 -6.89 9.19 -17.04
C GLN A 29 -7.34 10.58 -16.59
N THR A 30 -8.14 10.66 -15.53
CA THR A 30 -8.81 11.90 -15.11
C THR A 30 -8.22 12.52 -13.85
N THR A 31 -7.34 11.81 -13.12
CA THR A 31 -6.67 12.35 -11.93
C THR A 31 -5.20 12.67 -12.22
N ASP A 32 -4.77 13.81 -11.73
CA ASP A 32 -3.38 14.23 -11.65
C ASP A 32 -2.78 14.08 -10.24
N LYS A 33 -3.63 13.74 -9.27
CA LYS A 33 -3.25 13.55 -7.86
C LYS A 33 -2.66 12.16 -7.63
N PRO A 34 -1.69 12.03 -6.71
CA PRO A 34 -1.23 10.72 -6.26
C PRO A 34 -2.39 9.85 -5.75
N VAL A 35 -2.39 8.57 -6.13
CA VAL A 35 -3.40 7.59 -5.72
C VAL A 35 -2.74 6.46 -4.91
N VAL A 36 -3.52 5.81 -4.04
CA VAL A 36 -3.11 4.57 -3.37
C VAL A 36 -3.76 3.39 -4.11
N LEU A 37 -2.95 2.44 -4.58
CA LEU A 37 -3.38 1.28 -5.36
C LEU A 37 -3.02 -0.01 -4.62
N ASP A 38 -4.00 -0.86 -4.36
CA ASP A 38 -3.84 -2.13 -3.66
C ASP A 38 -4.68 -3.24 -4.31
N ALA A 39 -4.45 -4.48 -3.93
CA ALA A 39 -5.31 -5.63 -4.21
C ALA A 39 -5.77 -5.72 -5.69
N ASP A 40 -7.10 -5.65 -5.93
CA ASP A 40 -7.65 -5.83 -7.29
C ASP A 40 -7.18 -4.76 -8.28
N ALA A 41 -6.91 -3.53 -7.84
CA ALA A 41 -6.34 -2.52 -8.73
C ALA A 41 -4.95 -2.94 -9.24
N LEU A 42 -4.12 -3.52 -8.38
CA LEU A 42 -2.81 -4.05 -8.76
C LEU A 42 -2.93 -5.24 -9.71
N ASN A 43 -3.91 -6.13 -9.49
CA ASN A 43 -4.17 -7.25 -10.38
C ASN A 43 -4.66 -6.78 -11.77
N LEU A 44 -5.52 -5.77 -11.83
CA LEU A 44 -5.97 -5.16 -13.09
C LEU A 44 -4.80 -4.51 -13.85
N ILE A 45 -3.91 -3.81 -13.15
CA ILE A 45 -2.68 -3.24 -13.73
C ILE A 45 -1.76 -4.34 -14.26
N ALA A 46 -1.62 -5.44 -13.52
CA ALA A 46 -0.81 -6.58 -13.97
C ALA A 46 -1.36 -7.21 -15.25
N SER A 47 -2.69 -7.26 -15.41
CA SER A 47 -3.37 -7.80 -16.58
C SER A 47 -3.34 -6.85 -17.78
N ASN A 48 -3.25 -5.54 -17.56
CA ASN A 48 -3.14 -4.52 -18.59
C ASN A 48 -2.02 -3.52 -18.21
N LYS A 49 -0.81 -3.81 -18.66
CA LYS A 49 0.38 -3.03 -18.33
C LYS A 49 0.36 -1.60 -18.89
N ASP A 50 -0.49 -1.28 -19.84
CA ASP A 50 -0.65 0.09 -20.33
C ASP A 50 -1.20 1.02 -19.24
N LEU A 51 -1.94 0.48 -18.27
CA LEU A 51 -2.41 1.22 -17.10
C LEU A 51 -1.25 1.72 -16.22
N LEU A 52 -0.13 1.01 -16.20
CA LEU A 52 1.05 1.39 -15.43
C LEU A 52 1.58 2.77 -15.85
N ASN A 53 1.59 3.04 -17.14
CA ASN A 53 2.05 4.31 -17.68
C ASN A 53 1.08 5.48 -17.42
N ARG A 54 -0.10 5.19 -16.91
CA ARG A 54 -1.14 6.19 -16.59
C ARG A 54 -1.22 6.49 -15.11
N ILE A 55 -0.48 5.76 -14.28
CA ILE A 55 -0.46 6.03 -12.83
C ILE A 55 0.20 7.38 -12.60
N PRO A 56 -0.47 8.32 -11.90
CA PRO A 56 0.13 9.62 -11.60
C PRO A 56 1.45 9.46 -10.83
N PRO A 57 2.46 10.26 -11.11
CA PRO A 57 3.71 10.24 -10.33
C PRO A 57 3.44 10.41 -8.83
N ARG A 58 4.32 9.83 -8.01
CA ARG A 58 4.23 9.89 -6.54
C ARG A 58 3.05 9.09 -5.94
N SER A 59 2.30 8.33 -6.77
CA SER A 59 1.32 7.37 -6.28
C SER A 59 1.97 6.25 -5.46
N ILE A 60 1.17 5.59 -4.63
CA ILE A 60 1.64 4.56 -3.70
C ILE A 60 0.99 3.24 -4.07
N LEU A 61 1.81 2.22 -4.34
CA LEU A 61 1.40 0.85 -4.56
C LEU A 61 1.70 0.03 -3.30
N THR A 62 0.76 -0.81 -2.87
CA THR A 62 0.92 -1.62 -1.65
C THR A 62 0.88 -3.13 -1.92
N PRO A 63 1.69 -3.66 -2.86
CA PRO A 63 1.63 -5.06 -3.24
C PRO A 63 2.16 -5.99 -2.14
N HIS A 64 1.54 -7.17 -2.00
CA HIS A 64 2.23 -8.32 -1.43
C HIS A 64 3.18 -8.95 -2.49
N PRO A 65 4.12 -9.85 -2.12
CA PRO A 65 5.13 -10.37 -3.05
C PRO A 65 4.57 -10.91 -4.37
N LYS A 66 3.48 -11.66 -4.33
CA LYS A 66 2.88 -12.24 -5.55
C LYS A 66 2.20 -11.20 -6.45
N GLU A 67 1.60 -10.16 -5.88
CA GLU A 67 1.04 -9.03 -6.65
C GLU A 67 2.17 -8.27 -7.33
N PHE A 68 3.26 -8.01 -6.62
CA PHE A 68 4.42 -7.34 -7.20
C PHE A 68 5.03 -8.16 -8.34
N ASP A 69 5.20 -9.47 -8.15
CA ASP A 69 5.76 -10.35 -9.18
C ASP A 69 4.88 -10.39 -10.45
N ARG A 70 3.55 -10.27 -10.34
CA ARG A 70 2.65 -10.15 -11.52
C ARG A 70 2.88 -8.86 -12.30
N ILE A 71 3.18 -7.76 -11.62
CA ILE A 71 3.40 -6.45 -12.23
C ILE A 71 4.81 -6.35 -12.83
N ALA A 72 5.84 -6.71 -12.04
CA ALA A 72 7.24 -6.45 -12.34
C ALA A 72 8.02 -7.69 -12.85
N GLY A 73 7.34 -8.85 -12.93
CA GLY A 73 7.97 -10.14 -13.28
C GLY A 73 8.50 -10.90 -12.07
N GLU A 74 8.48 -12.23 -12.19
CA GLU A 74 8.87 -13.16 -11.12
C GLU A 74 10.28 -12.89 -10.59
N SER A 75 10.47 -13.14 -9.31
CA SER A 75 11.73 -12.98 -8.59
C SER A 75 12.10 -14.28 -7.88
N ASN A 76 13.35 -14.70 -8.01
CA ASN A 76 13.85 -15.95 -7.43
C ASN A 76 14.20 -15.83 -5.94
N SER A 77 14.26 -14.61 -5.40
CA SER A 77 14.58 -14.36 -4.00
C SER A 77 13.94 -13.06 -3.49
N MET A 78 13.84 -12.92 -2.17
CA MET A 78 13.41 -11.66 -1.56
C MET A 78 14.33 -10.49 -1.91
N PHE A 79 15.63 -10.75 -1.98
CA PHE A 79 16.62 -9.72 -2.32
C PHE A 79 16.48 -9.24 -3.77
N GLU A 80 16.25 -10.16 -4.71
CA GLU A 80 15.97 -9.81 -6.10
C GLU A 80 14.67 -9.00 -6.21
N ARG A 81 13.62 -9.43 -5.53
CA ARG A 81 12.33 -8.71 -5.50
C ARG A 81 12.48 -7.30 -4.94
N LEU A 82 13.25 -7.14 -3.87
CA LEU A 82 13.53 -5.83 -3.28
C LEU A 82 14.25 -4.91 -4.27
N LYS A 83 15.30 -5.41 -4.95
CA LYS A 83 16.00 -4.64 -5.98
C LYS A 83 15.09 -4.26 -7.14
N LYS A 84 14.23 -5.17 -7.59
CA LYS A 84 13.21 -4.87 -8.60
C LYS A 84 12.24 -3.80 -8.11
N ALA A 85 11.77 -3.89 -6.85
CA ALA A 85 10.85 -2.90 -6.30
C ALA A 85 11.49 -1.51 -6.20
N GLN A 86 12.75 -1.43 -5.82
CA GLN A 86 13.51 -0.17 -5.81
C GLN A 86 13.66 0.41 -7.22
N SER A 87 14.10 -0.39 -8.19
CA SER A 87 14.24 0.06 -9.60
C SER A 87 12.91 0.47 -10.19
N PHE A 88 11.85 -0.29 -9.92
CA PHE A 88 10.48 0.00 -10.36
C PHE A 88 9.95 1.31 -9.78
N ALA A 89 10.19 1.56 -8.49
CA ALA A 89 9.78 2.82 -7.84
C ALA A 89 10.46 4.04 -8.48
N ILE A 90 11.74 3.94 -8.79
CA ILE A 90 12.52 4.99 -9.47
C ILE A 90 11.99 5.22 -10.89
N GLU A 91 11.89 4.15 -11.69
CA GLU A 91 11.51 4.18 -13.11
C GLU A 91 10.14 4.81 -13.29
N HIS A 92 9.16 4.39 -12.50
CA HIS A 92 7.78 4.86 -12.60
C HIS A 92 7.48 6.08 -11.70
N LYS A 93 8.47 6.59 -10.95
CA LYS A 93 8.31 7.73 -10.01
C LYS A 93 7.21 7.48 -8.96
N LEU A 94 7.17 6.28 -8.41
CA LEU A 94 6.16 5.80 -7.47
C LEU A 94 6.78 5.50 -6.10
N CYS A 95 5.91 5.29 -5.09
CA CYS A 95 6.29 4.59 -3.88
C CYS A 95 5.75 3.15 -3.94
N VAL A 96 6.58 2.16 -3.63
CA VAL A 96 6.20 0.75 -3.57
C VAL A 96 6.35 0.26 -2.15
N VAL A 97 5.24 -0.04 -1.49
CA VAL A 97 5.18 -0.67 -0.16
C VAL A 97 5.09 -2.18 -0.37
N LEU A 98 6.22 -2.84 -0.43
CA LEU A 98 6.31 -4.29 -0.59
C LEU A 98 6.02 -4.97 0.75
N LYS A 99 4.78 -5.48 0.90
CA LYS A 99 4.29 -6.11 2.12
C LYS A 99 5.04 -7.40 2.44
N GLY A 100 5.38 -7.61 3.71
CA GLY A 100 6.07 -8.82 4.20
C GLY A 100 6.38 -8.70 5.68
N THR A 101 7.09 -9.70 6.25
CA THR A 101 7.52 -9.68 7.66
C THR A 101 8.27 -8.39 8.01
N TYR A 102 9.14 -7.95 7.12
CA TYR A 102 9.79 -6.64 7.18
C TYR A 102 9.34 -5.85 5.96
N THR A 103 8.16 -5.22 6.04
CA THR A 103 7.63 -4.44 4.94
C THR A 103 8.66 -3.40 4.49
N ALA A 104 8.98 -3.40 3.20
CA ALA A 104 9.93 -2.48 2.60
C ALA A 104 9.21 -1.40 1.79
N THR A 105 9.45 -0.14 2.10
CA THR A 105 8.96 1.00 1.32
C THR A 105 10.07 1.51 0.42
N CYS A 106 9.95 1.27 -0.88
CA CYS A 106 10.84 1.79 -1.92
C CYS A 106 10.27 3.09 -2.48
N THR A 107 11.08 4.13 -2.59
CA THR A 107 10.62 5.46 -3.00
C THR A 107 11.13 5.84 -4.40
N ALA A 108 10.50 6.83 -4.99
CA ALA A 108 10.92 7.38 -6.29
C ALA A 108 12.35 7.98 -6.26
N SER A 109 12.83 8.39 -5.09
CA SER A 109 14.20 8.87 -4.87
C SER A 109 15.24 7.74 -4.77
N GLY A 110 14.78 6.49 -4.73
CA GLY A 110 15.64 5.31 -4.56
C GLY A 110 15.94 4.94 -3.11
N ASN A 111 15.37 5.62 -2.13
CA ASN A 111 15.48 5.22 -0.74
C ASN A 111 14.66 3.95 -0.47
N VAL A 112 15.13 3.12 0.46
CA VAL A 112 14.43 1.93 0.93
C VAL A 112 14.34 1.98 2.45
N TYR A 113 13.13 1.97 2.97
CA TYR A 113 12.83 1.96 4.40
C TYR A 113 12.28 0.60 4.79
N PHE A 114 12.83 -0.01 5.83
CA PHE A 114 12.35 -1.26 6.40
C PHE A 114 11.58 -1.00 7.68
N ASN A 115 10.38 -1.57 7.77
CA ASN A 115 9.60 -1.52 8.98
C ASN A 115 9.98 -2.69 9.91
N SER A 116 10.23 -2.39 11.18
CA SER A 116 10.55 -3.38 12.22
C SER A 116 9.41 -3.66 13.19
N CYS A 117 8.27 -2.96 13.04
CA CYS A 117 7.06 -3.16 13.85
C CYS A 117 6.12 -4.14 13.16
N GLY A 118 5.28 -4.77 13.94
CA GLY A 118 4.29 -5.74 13.49
C GLY A 118 4.63 -7.16 13.93
N ASN A 119 3.63 -8.01 13.90
CA ASN A 119 3.72 -9.39 14.37
C ASN A 119 2.98 -10.35 13.41
N PRO A 120 3.20 -11.68 13.53
CA PRO A 120 2.57 -12.67 12.67
C PRO A 120 1.03 -12.67 12.67
N GLY A 121 0.38 -12.27 13.76
CA GLY A 121 -1.08 -12.16 13.86
C GLY A 121 -1.68 -11.17 12.87
N MET A 122 -0.88 -10.21 12.38
CA MET A 122 -1.32 -9.28 11.34
C MET A 122 -1.53 -9.94 9.96
N ALA A 123 -1.14 -11.20 9.78
CA ALA A 123 -1.40 -11.98 8.56
C ALA A 123 -2.86 -12.46 8.50
N THR A 124 -3.80 -11.58 8.81
CA THR A 124 -5.25 -11.81 8.81
C THR A 124 -5.92 -11.08 7.64
N ALA A 125 -7.10 -11.57 7.22
CA ALA A 125 -7.88 -10.95 6.15
C ALA A 125 -8.24 -9.50 6.50
N GLY A 126 -8.10 -8.59 5.54
CA GLY A 126 -8.40 -7.16 5.72
C GLY A 126 -7.27 -6.32 6.32
N SER A 127 -6.19 -6.93 6.83
CA SER A 127 -5.04 -6.18 7.37
C SER A 127 -4.39 -5.27 6.31
N GLY A 128 -4.29 -5.74 5.06
CA GLY A 128 -3.81 -4.92 3.93
C GLY A 128 -4.74 -3.73 3.64
N ASP A 129 -6.06 -3.94 3.73
CA ASP A 129 -7.05 -2.88 3.51
C ASP A 129 -6.93 -1.78 4.57
N VAL A 130 -6.67 -2.18 5.83
CA VAL A 130 -6.37 -1.24 6.93
C VAL A 130 -5.12 -0.42 6.61
N LEU A 131 -4.03 -1.05 6.14
CA LEU A 131 -2.82 -0.35 5.73
C LEU A 131 -3.10 0.68 4.63
N THR A 132 -3.83 0.27 3.60
CA THR A 132 -4.25 1.14 2.50
C THR A 132 -5.07 2.33 3.00
N GLY A 133 -6.00 2.09 3.94
CA GLY A 133 -6.79 3.14 4.58
C GLY A 133 -5.97 4.13 5.41
N ILE A 134 -4.95 3.64 6.15
CA ILE A 134 -4.04 4.49 6.93
C ILE A 134 -3.24 5.42 6.00
N ILE A 135 -2.61 4.85 4.97
CA ILE A 135 -1.82 5.62 4.00
C ILE A 135 -2.72 6.67 3.31
N LEU A 136 -3.91 6.26 2.87
CA LEU A 136 -4.88 7.16 2.26
C LEU A 136 -5.29 8.31 3.20
N GLY A 137 -5.54 7.99 4.48
CA GLY A 137 -5.89 8.97 5.50
C GLY A 137 -4.77 9.99 5.76
N LEU A 138 -3.51 9.58 5.72
CA LEU A 138 -2.35 10.48 5.83
C LEU A 138 -2.23 11.39 4.60
N LEU A 139 -2.39 10.82 3.39
CA LEU A 139 -2.43 11.62 2.15
C LEU A 139 -3.55 12.65 2.16
N ALA A 140 -4.75 12.26 2.61
CA ALA A 140 -5.90 13.15 2.68
C ALA A 140 -5.70 14.32 3.67
N GLN A 141 -4.83 14.14 4.66
CA GLN A 141 -4.40 15.18 5.61
C GLN A 141 -3.24 16.04 5.08
N GLY A 142 -2.79 15.81 3.85
CA GLY A 142 -1.75 16.60 3.20
C GLY A 142 -0.32 16.11 3.44
N ALA A 143 -0.15 14.89 3.97
CA ALA A 143 1.19 14.30 4.03
C ALA A 143 1.76 14.06 2.63
N GLU A 144 3.06 14.31 2.47
CA GLU A 144 3.79 13.95 1.25
C GLU A 144 3.73 12.43 1.03
N PRO A 145 3.58 11.92 -0.21
CA PRO A 145 3.36 10.50 -0.48
C PRO A 145 4.42 9.58 0.13
N GLU A 146 5.70 9.94 0.07
CA GLU A 146 6.76 9.16 0.71
C GLU A 146 6.57 9.09 2.23
N THR A 147 6.28 10.23 2.87
CA THR A 147 5.98 10.29 4.30
C THR A 147 4.74 9.48 4.65
N ALA A 148 3.67 9.59 3.85
CA ALA A 148 2.43 8.83 4.07
C ALA A 148 2.68 7.32 3.97
N ALA A 149 3.47 6.86 3.00
CA ALA A 149 3.80 5.46 2.83
C ALA A 149 4.63 4.93 4.02
N VAL A 150 5.72 5.61 4.39
CA VAL A 150 6.61 5.17 5.48
C VAL A 150 5.91 5.22 6.83
N SER A 151 5.27 6.37 7.15
CA SER A 151 4.55 6.53 8.42
C SER A 151 3.32 5.63 8.51
N GLY A 152 2.64 5.41 7.40
CA GLY A 152 1.48 4.52 7.34
C GLY A 152 1.86 3.07 7.67
N VAL A 153 2.97 2.57 7.12
CA VAL A 153 3.49 1.23 7.43
C VAL A 153 3.90 1.13 8.90
N PHE A 154 4.57 2.15 9.44
CA PHE A 154 4.96 2.18 10.84
C PHE A 154 3.75 2.19 11.79
N LEU A 155 2.76 3.06 11.53
CA LEU A 155 1.52 3.13 12.30
C LEU A 155 0.74 1.82 12.27
N HIS A 156 0.64 1.20 11.10
CA HIS A 156 -0.02 -0.09 10.92
C HIS A 156 0.65 -1.18 11.75
N GLY A 157 1.99 -1.30 11.66
CA GLY A 157 2.75 -2.27 12.45
C GLY A 157 2.62 -2.02 13.95
N THR A 158 2.79 -0.77 14.40
CA THR A 158 2.64 -0.40 15.81
C THR A 158 1.23 -0.69 16.34
N ALA A 159 0.19 -0.38 15.54
CA ALA A 159 -1.20 -0.70 15.92
C ALA A 159 -1.42 -2.21 16.01
N GLY A 160 -0.82 -3.00 15.10
CA GLY A 160 -0.84 -4.45 15.15
C GLY A 160 -0.17 -5.02 16.40
N ASP A 161 0.98 -4.49 16.80
CA ASP A 161 1.66 -4.91 18.04
C ASP A 161 0.82 -4.58 19.27
N LEU A 162 0.21 -3.41 19.31
CA LEU A 162 -0.73 -3.04 20.36
C LEU A 162 -1.97 -3.94 20.39
N ALA A 163 -2.49 -4.32 19.22
CA ALA A 163 -3.64 -5.22 19.11
C ALA A 163 -3.31 -6.62 19.65
N ALA A 164 -2.12 -7.15 19.35
CA ALA A 164 -1.66 -8.45 19.84
C ALA A 164 -1.58 -8.51 21.37
N VAL A 165 -1.22 -7.40 22.03
CA VAL A 165 -1.22 -7.30 23.50
C VAL A 165 -2.63 -7.50 24.10
N TYR A 166 -3.67 -7.03 23.37
CA TYR A 166 -5.06 -7.11 23.86
C TYR A 166 -5.77 -8.40 23.47
N ARG A 167 -5.41 -8.99 22.32
CA ARG A 167 -6.13 -10.12 21.71
C ARG A 167 -5.35 -11.41 21.68
N SER A 168 -4.06 -11.40 21.61
CA SER A 168 -3.09 -12.38 21.14
C SER A 168 -2.97 -12.40 19.62
N GLU A 169 -1.83 -12.90 19.13
CA GLU A 169 -1.57 -13.01 17.68
C GLU A 169 -2.55 -13.94 16.98
N GLU A 170 -3.00 -15.01 17.66
CA GLU A 170 -3.86 -16.04 17.08
C GLU A 170 -5.32 -15.58 16.92
N SER A 171 -5.79 -14.64 17.74
CA SER A 171 -7.19 -14.21 17.75
C SER A 171 -7.42 -12.82 17.14
N MET A 172 -6.35 -12.12 16.77
CA MET A 172 -6.42 -10.77 16.24
C MET A 172 -7.05 -10.74 14.84
N ILE A 173 -7.92 -9.77 14.61
CA ILE A 173 -8.52 -9.47 13.31
C ILE A 173 -8.18 -8.05 12.88
N ALA A 174 -8.41 -7.71 11.61
CA ALA A 174 -8.09 -6.39 11.03
C ALA A 174 -8.77 -5.22 11.79
N GLY A 175 -9.97 -5.42 12.32
CA GLY A 175 -10.68 -4.42 13.14
C GLY A 175 -9.91 -4.06 14.41
N ASP A 176 -9.26 -5.03 15.05
CA ASP A 176 -8.47 -4.79 16.27
C ASP A 176 -7.26 -3.87 15.98
N ILE A 177 -6.65 -3.99 14.79
CA ILE A 177 -5.58 -3.08 14.33
C ILE A 177 -6.13 -1.65 14.21
N THR A 178 -7.31 -1.50 13.60
CA THR A 178 -7.98 -0.20 13.45
C THR A 178 -8.28 0.44 14.81
N ASP A 179 -8.76 -0.33 15.78
CA ASP A 179 -9.07 0.14 17.13
C ASP A 179 -7.83 0.65 17.89
N MET A 180 -6.65 0.13 17.57
CA MET A 180 -5.39 0.54 18.19
C MET A 180 -4.72 1.74 17.52
N LEU A 181 -5.18 2.22 16.36
CA LEU A 181 -4.56 3.34 15.65
C LEU A 181 -4.43 4.60 16.50
N GLY A 182 -5.46 4.96 17.26
CA GLY A 182 -5.41 6.12 18.15
C GLY A 182 -4.28 6.04 19.20
N LYS A 183 -3.96 4.83 19.66
CA LYS A 183 -2.84 4.60 20.58
C LYS A 183 -1.49 4.62 19.85
N ALA A 184 -1.42 4.06 18.64
CA ALA A 184 -0.23 4.09 17.81
C ALA A 184 0.20 5.53 17.48
N PHE A 185 -0.75 6.40 17.13
CA PHE A 185 -0.49 7.83 16.91
C PHE A 185 0.10 8.55 18.13
N LYS A 186 -0.27 8.14 19.36
CA LYS A 186 0.29 8.73 20.59
C LYS A 186 1.73 8.34 20.84
N GLN A 187 2.23 7.25 20.24
CA GLN A 187 3.62 6.81 20.37
C GLN A 187 4.59 7.56 19.45
N ILE A 188 4.07 8.25 18.42
CA ILE A 188 4.89 9.02 17.47
C ILE A 188 5.12 10.46 17.97
N LYS A 189 4.35 10.91 18.93
CA LYS A 189 4.49 12.20 19.58
C LYS A 189 5.46 12.11 20.74
#